data_72e3c7b4a4c739ea4d42664d58a7245d
#
_entry.id   72e3c7b4a4c739ea4d42664d58a7245d
#
_cell.length_a   1.000
_cell.length_b   1.000
_cell.length_c   1.000
_cell.angle_alpha   90.00
_cell.angle_beta   90.00
_cell.angle_gamma   90.00
#
_symmetry.space_group_name_H-M   'P 1'
#
loop_
_entity.id
_entity.type
_entity.pdbx_description
1 polymer ?
#
loop_
_entity_poly.entity_id
_entity_poly.type
_entity_poly.pdbx_seq_one_letter_code
_entity_poly.pdbx_strand_id
1 'polypeptide(L)'
;NVRTENVAREAAVTAGIPVKAPANTVKQACISANQAMCNAVDSIQLGRADVIISGGTECTSDTPIGYTKEMRKKLFAAQKLSTPMEYAKFATTLRPGDFLPDRPSVSEFITGRTMGQDCEILAQKFGVTREEQDELATASHQNAAKAFETGLMDDIVPVQLPPNFTPISKDNGVRGDSTVEKMAKLKPA
;
A
#
# COMPACT_ATOMS: atom_id res chain seq x y z
N ASN A 1 -2.43 -1.76 2.79
CA ASN A 1 -3.06 -3.01 3.28
C ASN A 1 -3.10 -3.07 4.80
N VAL A 2 -4.11 -2.47 5.38
CA VAL A 2 -4.32 -2.45 6.83
C VAL A 2 -5.43 -3.45 7.18
N ARG A 3 -5.25 -4.21 8.27
CA ARG A 3 -6.20 -5.27 8.70
C ARG A 3 -7.46 -4.76 9.41
N THR A 4 -7.70 -3.47 9.41
CA THR A 4 -8.92 -2.88 9.97
C THR A 4 -9.86 -2.43 8.87
N GLU A 5 -11.16 -2.51 9.11
CA GLU A 5 -12.18 -2.07 8.16
C GLU A 5 -12.23 -0.54 8.03
N ASN A 6 -11.88 0.17 9.09
CA ASN A 6 -11.87 1.63 9.12
C ASN A 6 -10.63 2.18 9.82
N VAL A 7 -9.50 2.21 9.10
CA VAL A 7 -8.24 2.71 9.63
C VAL A 7 -8.32 4.16 10.08
N ALA A 8 -9.10 5.00 9.39
CA ALA A 8 -9.29 6.40 9.78
C ALA A 8 -9.92 6.51 11.17
N ARG A 9 -10.88 5.65 11.50
CA ARG A 9 -11.51 5.61 12.82
C ARG A 9 -10.52 5.20 13.91
N GLU A 10 -9.75 4.14 13.66
CA GLU A 10 -8.74 3.66 14.59
C GLU A 10 -7.66 4.73 14.85
N ALA A 11 -7.16 5.35 13.78
CA ALA A 11 -6.17 6.42 13.87
C ALA A 11 -6.71 7.62 14.66
N ALA A 12 -7.93 8.07 14.34
CA ALA A 12 -8.55 9.23 15.01
C ALA A 12 -8.72 9.02 16.52
N VAL A 13 -9.26 7.87 16.91
CA VAL A 13 -9.46 7.54 18.34
C VAL A 13 -8.14 7.41 19.07
N THR A 14 -7.15 6.73 18.46
CA THR A 14 -5.81 6.56 19.05
C THR A 14 -5.08 7.89 19.20
N ALA A 15 -5.28 8.82 18.27
CA ALA A 15 -4.72 10.17 18.34
C ALA A 15 -5.45 11.11 19.33
N GLY A 16 -6.50 10.64 20.00
CA GLY A 16 -7.27 11.43 20.98
C GLY A 16 -8.30 12.37 20.35
N ILE A 17 -8.63 12.20 19.08
CA ILE A 17 -9.73 12.96 18.45
C ILE A 17 -11.06 12.52 19.10
N PRO A 18 -11.97 13.47 19.42
CA PRO A 18 -13.22 13.14 20.10
C PRO A 18 -14.00 12.04 19.38
N VAL A 19 -14.50 11.05 20.15
CA VAL A 19 -15.25 9.89 19.60
C VAL A 19 -16.49 10.28 18.80
N LYS A 20 -17.04 11.47 19.02
CA LYS A 20 -18.16 12.03 18.26
C LYS A 20 -17.78 12.51 16.85
N ALA A 21 -16.49 12.73 16.58
CA ALA A 21 -16.04 13.08 15.24
C ALA A 21 -16.20 11.85 14.32
N PRO A 22 -16.93 11.97 13.19
CA PRO A 22 -17.05 10.88 12.23
C PRO A 22 -15.71 10.64 11.54
N ALA A 23 -15.46 9.38 11.16
CA ALA A 23 -14.30 9.01 10.38
C ALA A 23 -14.65 7.89 9.40
N ASN A 24 -14.16 7.97 8.18
CA ASN A 24 -14.38 6.97 7.15
C ASN A 24 -13.10 6.71 6.36
N THR A 25 -12.96 5.50 5.86
CA THR A 25 -11.84 5.10 5.02
C THR A 25 -12.28 5.01 3.56
N VAL A 26 -11.47 5.59 2.68
CA VAL A 26 -11.64 5.53 1.23
C VAL A 26 -10.59 4.57 0.67
N LYS A 27 -10.97 3.75 -0.30
CA LYS A 27 -10.06 2.86 -1.00
C LYS A 27 -10.21 3.00 -2.51
N GLN A 28 -9.20 3.58 -3.13
CA GLN A 28 -9.11 3.79 -4.57
C GLN A 28 -7.67 3.57 -5.06
N ALA A 29 -7.13 2.40 -4.74
CA ALA A 29 -5.73 2.04 -5.02
C ALA A 29 -4.75 3.17 -4.64
N CYS A 30 -3.80 3.50 -5.49
CA CYS A 30 -2.74 4.49 -5.21
C CYS A 30 -3.25 5.92 -5.00
N ILE A 31 -4.45 6.26 -5.49
CA ILE A 31 -5.04 7.60 -5.37
C ILE A 31 -6.03 7.75 -4.19
N SER A 32 -6.02 6.82 -3.25
CA SER A 32 -6.95 6.85 -2.11
C SER A 32 -6.84 8.14 -1.29
N ALA A 33 -5.64 8.64 -1.04
CA ALA A 33 -5.44 9.89 -0.30
C ALA A 33 -5.96 11.10 -1.07
N ASN A 34 -5.75 11.16 -2.38
CA ASN A 34 -6.30 12.21 -3.25
C ASN A 34 -7.83 12.20 -3.22
N GLN A 35 -8.44 11.02 -3.30
CA GLN A 35 -9.90 10.90 -3.20
C GLN A 35 -10.42 11.31 -1.82
N ALA A 36 -9.68 11.00 -0.75
CA ALA A 36 -10.04 11.47 0.59
C ALA A 36 -10.02 12.99 0.69
N MET A 37 -9.04 13.66 0.05
CA MET A 37 -9.00 15.13 -0.04
C MET A 37 -10.18 15.70 -0.83
N CYS A 38 -10.52 15.12 -1.98
CA CYS A 38 -11.70 15.54 -2.76
C CYS A 38 -12.98 15.43 -1.93
N ASN A 39 -13.18 14.29 -1.24
CA ASN A 39 -14.34 14.10 -0.37
C ASN A 39 -14.39 15.12 0.79
N ALA A 40 -13.22 15.51 1.32
CA ALA A 40 -13.12 16.54 2.35
C ALA A 40 -13.55 17.91 1.82
N VAL A 41 -13.05 18.30 0.64
CA VAL A 41 -13.44 19.57 -0.02
C VAL A 41 -14.95 19.61 -0.27
N ASP A 42 -15.52 18.56 -0.86
CA ASP A 42 -16.96 18.45 -1.12
C ASP A 42 -17.79 18.58 0.17
N SER A 43 -17.35 17.93 1.26
CA SER A 43 -18.04 17.98 2.53
C SER A 43 -18.03 19.36 3.16
N ILE A 44 -16.91 20.09 3.07
CA ILE A 44 -16.79 21.46 3.56
C ILE A 44 -17.63 22.41 2.70
N GLN A 45 -17.57 22.29 1.39
CA GLN A 45 -18.35 23.16 0.48
C GLN A 45 -19.86 22.95 0.65
N LEU A 46 -20.30 21.74 1.00
CA LEU A 46 -21.70 21.43 1.28
C LEU A 46 -22.12 21.79 2.72
N GLY A 47 -21.25 22.39 3.51
CA GLY A 47 -21.56 22.79 4.89
C GLY A 47 -21.78 21.61 5.85
N ARG A 48 -21.25 20.42 5.52
CA ARG A 48 -21.39 19.22 6.37
C ARG A 48 -20.35 19.16 7.49
N ALA A 49 -19.25 19.88 7.32
CA ALA A 49 -18.18 20.02 8.29
C ALA A 49 -17.41 21.31 8.04
N ASP A 50 -16.83 21.88 9.10
CA ASP A 50 -16.01 23.10 9.03
C ASP A 50 -14.53 22.75 8.88
N VAL A 51 -14.10 21.63 9.47
CA VAL A 51 -12.72 21.16 9.45
C VAL A 51 -12.69 19.66 9.21
N ILE A 52 -11.84 19.20 8.29
CA ILE A 52 -11.62 17.79 8.01
C ILE A 52 -10.12 17.51 7.94
N ILE A 53 -9.69 16.44 8.57
CA ILE A 53 -8.34 15.89 8.42
C ILE A 53 -8.43 14.75 7.40
N SER A 54 -7.69 14.85 6.32
CA SER A 54 -7.58 13.79 5.31
C SER A 54 -6.13 13.35 5.14
N GLY A 55 -5.91 12.09 4.83
CA GLY A 55 -4.58 11.54 4.64
C GLY A 55 -4.64 10.09 4.21
N GLY A 56 -3.50 9.43 4.21
CA GLY A 56 -3.39 8.01 3.87
C GLY A 56 -2.35 7.30 4.71
N THR A 57 -2.47 5.98 4.78
CA THR A 57 -1.48 5.10 5.39
C THR A 57 -1.31 3.84 4.57
N GLU A 58 -0.10 3.35 4.48
CA GLU A 58 0.22 2.10 3.81
C GLU A 58 1.33 1.37 4.57
N CYS A 59 1.30 0.05 4.51
CA CYS A 59 2.35 -0.81 5.03
C CYS A 59 2.68 -1.89 4.00
N THR A 60 3.74 -1.69 3.25
CA THR A 60 4.19 -2.64 2.23
C THR A 60 4.97 -3.81 2.81
N SER A 61 5.55 -3.63 4.01
CA SER A 61 6.32 -4.66 4.72
C SER A 61 5.44 -5.70 5.43
N ASP A 62 4.18 -5.39 5.71
CA ASP A 62 3.20 -6.31 6.32
C ASP A 62 2.04 -6.56 5.35
N THR A 63 2.37 -7.09 4.18
CA THR A 63 1.36 -7.47 3.19
C THR A 63 0.53 -8.64 3.72
N PRO A 64 -0.82 -8.55 3.74
CA PRO A 64 -1.66 -9.62 4.23
C PRO A 64 -1.56 -10.85 3.33
N ILE A 65 -0.83 -11.86 3.81
CA ILE A 65 -0.76 -13.17 3.18
C ILE A 65 -1.87 -14.04 3.78
N GLY A 66 -2.75 -14.53 2.93
CA GLY A 66 -3.89 -15.33 3.34
C GLY A 66 -3.74 -16.81 2.98
N TYR A 67 -4.76 -17.58 3.32
CA TYR A 67 -4.93 -18.94 2.80
C TYR A 67 -5.61 -18.93 1.43
N THR A 68 -5.33 -19.95 0.62
CA THR A 68 -6.05 -20.17 -0.64
C THR A 68 -7.56 -20.28 -0.42
N LYS A 69 -8.35 -20.03 -1.45
CA LYS A 69 -9.82 -20.13 -1.39
C LYS A 69 -10.28 -21.50 -0.90
N GLU A 70 -9.61 -22.56 -1.34
CA GLU A 70 -9.87 -23.94 -0.97
C GLU A 70 -9.64 -24.15 0.53
N MET A 71 -8.50 -23.70 1.05
CA MET A 71 -8.20 -23.79 2.48
C MET A 71 -9.18 -22.98 3.33
N ARG A 72 -9.51 -21.77 2.89
CA ARG A 72 -10.53 -20.94 3.59
C ARG A 72 -11.88 -21.67 3.71
N LYS A 73 -12.36 -22.31 2.63
CA LYS A 73 -13.60 -23.12 2.68
C LYS A 73 -13.51 -24.27 3.67
N LYS A 74 -12.37 -24.98 3.69
CA LYS A 74 -12.12 -26.07 4.64
C LYS A 74 -12.12 -25.55 6.08
N LEU A 75 -11.45 -24.45 6.36
CA LEU A 75 -11.42 -23.85 7.70
C LEU A 75 -12.81 -23.40 8.16
N PHE A 76 -13.63 -22.81 7.28
CA PHE A 76 -15.02 -22.50 7.62
C PHE A 76 -15.85 -23.76 7.90
N ALA A 77 -15.65 -24.82 7.14
CA ALA A 77 -16.32 -26.10 7.42
C ALA A 77 -15.86 -26.69 8.76
N ALA A 78 -14.59 -26.57 9.09
CA ALA A 78 -14.02 -27.05 10.34
C ALA A 78 -14.58 -26.38 11.59
N GLN A 79 -15.05 -25.12 11.50
CA GLN A 79 -15.70 -24.41 12.62
C GLN A 79 -16.97 -25.09 13.13
N LYS A 80 -17.58 -25.97 12.33
CA LYS A 80 -18.82 -26.69 12.67
C LYS A 80 -18.56 -28.08 13.28
N LEU A 81 -17.30 -28.49 13.35
CA LEU A 81 -16.91 -29.80 13.88
C LEU A 81 -16.98 -29.77 15.41
N SER A 82 -17.53 -30.82 15.99
CA SER A 82 -17.73 -30.92 17.45
C SER A 82 -17.14 -32.19 18.08
N THR A 83 -16.89 -33.22 17.26
CA THR A 83 -16.41 -34.52 17.76
C THR A 83 -15.00 -34.85 17.28
N PRO A 84 -14.19 -35.58 18.08
CA PRO A 84 -12.85 -36.02 17.65
C PRO A 84 -12.83 -36.80 16.32
N MET A 85 -13.88 -37.59 16.07
CA MET A 85 -14.01 -38.33 14.82
C MET A 85 -14.17 -37.43 13.60
N GLU A 86 -14.94 -36.37 13.74
CA GLU A 86 -15.12 -35.35 12.67
C GLU A 86 -13.80 -34.63 12.38
N TYR A 87 -13.03 -34.28 13.42
CA TYR A 87 -11.71 -33.68 13.25
C TYR A 87 -10.73 -34.63 12.56
N ALA A 88 -10.74 -35.92 12.93
CA ALA A 88 -9.93 -36.93 12.26
C ALA A 88 -10.30 -37.06 10.77
N LYS A 89 -11.60 -37.09 10.45
CA LYS A 89 -12.09 -37.13 9.05
C LYS A 89 -11.72 -35.85 8.31
N PHE A 90 -11.83 -34.69 8.96
CA PHE A 90 -11.41 -33.41 8.35
C PHE A 90 -9.91 -33.41 8.02
N ALA A 91 -9.06 -33.93 8.92
CA ALA A 91 -7.62 -33.99 8.71
C ALA A 91 -7.25 -34.78 7.44
N THR A 92 -8.00 -35.83 7.10
CA THR A 92 -7.76 -36.59 5.86
C THR A 92 -8.11 -35.84 4.58
N THR A 93 -8.84 -34.72 4.67
CA THR A 93 -9.17 -33.89 3.52
C THR A 93 -8.11 -32.85 3.22
N LEU A 94 -7.17 -32.61 4.14
CA LEU A 94 -6.11 -31.63 3.98
C LEU A 94 -5.02 -32.15 3.02
N ARG A 95 -4.59 -31.29 2.11
CA ARG A 95 -3.53 -31.58 1.14
C ARG A 95 -2.37 -30.61 1.39
N PRO A 96 -1.12 -30.99 1.08
CA PRO A 96 0.02 -30.06 1.21
C PRO A 96 -0.19 -28.72 0.52
N GLY A 97 -0.84 -28.70 -0.66
CA GLY A 97 -1.16 -27.49 -1.40
C GLY A 97 -2.13 -26.52 -0.69
N ASP A 98 -2.95 -27.02 0.26
CA ASP A 98 -3.87 -26.16 1.02
C ASP A 98 -3.11 -25.18 1.95
N PHE A 99 -1.89 -25.56 2.35
CA PHE A 99 -1.05 -24.75 3.25
C PHE A 99 -0.17 -23.73 2.52
N LEU A 100 -0.19 -23.74 1.18
CA LEU A 100 0.51 -22.72 0.43
C LEU A 100 -0.15 -21.36 0.64
N PRO A 101 0.65 -20.29 0.83
CA PRO A 101 0.11 -18.95 1.01
C PRO A 101 -0.53 -18.43 -0.27
N ASP A 102 -1.68 -17.78 -0.12
CA ASP A 102 -2.31 -16.98 -1.17
C ASP A 102 -1.68 -15.58 -1.16
N ARG A 103 -0.74 -15.34 -2.08
CA ARG A 103 -0.04 -14.06 -2.18
C ARG A 103 -0.91 -13.07 -2.93
N PRO A 104 -1.04 -11.82 -2.44
CA PRO A 104 -1.71 -10.77 -3.20
C PRO A 104 -1.08 -10.63 -4.58
N SER A 105 -1.90 -10.65 -5.61
CA SER A 105 -1.43 -10.37 -6.98
C SER A 105 -1.02 -8.91 -7.11
N VAL A 106 0.10 -8.66 -7.80
CA VAL A 106 0.51 -7.31 -8.21
C VAL A 106 -0.07 -6.92 -9.58
N SER A 107 -0.79 -7.86 -10.22
CA SER A 107 -1.45 -7.63 -11.50
C SER A 107 -2.93 -7.27 -11.31
N GLU A 108 -3.45 -6.47 -12.23
CA GLU A 108 -4.87 -6.15 -12.30
C GLU A 108 -5.71 -7.40 -12.57
N PHE A 109 -6.82 -7.53 -11.84
CA PHE A 109 -7.71 -8.70 -11.96
C PHE A 109 -8.34 -8.82 -13.36
N ILE A 110 -8.72 -7.68 -13.96
CA ILE A 110 -9.45 -7.65 -15.24
C ILE A 110 -8.52 -7.95 -16.41
N THR A 111 -7.33 -7.35 -16.42
CA THR A 111 -6.39 -7.42 -17.55
C THR A 111 -5.31 -8.48 -17.37
N GLY A 112 -5.05 -8.90 -16.13
CA GLY A 112 -3.92 -9.75 -15.76
C GLY A 112 -2.56 -9.07 -15.89
N ARG A 113 -2.51 -7.77 -16.24
CA ARG A 113 -1.28 -7.01 -16.44
C ARG A 113 -0.79 -6.39 -15.14
N THR A 114 0.52 -6.24 -15.03
CA THR A 114 1.15 -5.46 -13.97
C THR A 114 1.15 -3.97 -14.31
N MET A 115 1.36 -3.11 -13.30
CA MET A 115 1.50 -1.66 -13.51
C MET A 115 2.65 -1.32 -14.46
N GLY A 116 3.78 -2.06 -14.40
CA GLY A 116 4.89 -1.88 -15.32
C GLY A 116 4.49 -2.18 -16.78
N GLN A 117 3.73 -3.24 -17.02
CA GLN A 117 3.24 -3.56 -18.37
C GLN A 117 2.26 -2.51 -18.89
N ASP A 118 1.37 -1.99 -18.06
CA ASP A 118 0.46 -0.90 -18.47
C ASP A 118 1.23 0.41 -18.69
N CYS A 119 2.26 0.69 -17.89
CA CYS A 119 3.14 1.84 -18.10
C CYS A 119 3.90 1.74 -19.44
N GLU A 120 4.41 0.56 -19.79
CA GLU A 120 5.07 0.33 -21.07
C GLU A 120 4.12 0.56 -22.27
N ILE A 121 2.89 0.05 -22.18
CA ILE A 121 1.87 0.30 -23.21
C ILE A 121 1.59 1.81 -23.34
N LEU A 122 1.56 2.52 -22.23
CA LEU A 122 1.34 3.96 -22.23
C LEU A 122 2.54 4.70 -22.84
N ALA A 123 3.76 4.34 -22.47
CA ALA A 123 4.98 4.91 -23.02
C ALA A 123 5.03 4.74 -24.53
N GLN A 124 4.75 3.55 -25.05
CA GLN A 124 4.66 3.29 -26.48
C GLN A 124 3.58 4.14 -27.17
N LYS A 125 2.40 4.23 -26.56
CA LYS A 125 1.28 5.01 -27.12
C LYS A 125 1.61 6.50 -27.25
N PHE A 126 2.37 7.05 -26.30
CA PHE A 126 2.75 8.46 -26.29
C PHE A 126 4.15 8.72 -26.89
N GLY A 127 4.84 7.69 -27.36
CA GLY A 127 6.16 7.80 -27.97
C GLY A 127 7.25 8.22 -26.97
N VAL A 128 7.09 7.92 -25.68
CA VAL A 128 8.08 8.23 -24.64
C VAL A 128 9.27 7.27 -24.78
N THR A 129 10.45 7.84 -24.99
CA THR A 129 11.67 7.07 -25.17
C THR A 129 12.26 6.56 -23.84
N ARG A 130 13.17 5.60 -23.92
CA ARG A 130 13.90 5.12 -22.76
C ARG A 130 14.78 6.21 -22.14
N GLU A 131 15.39 7.04 -22.98
CA GLU A 131 16.23 8.15 -22.58
C GLU A 131 15.43 9.17 -21.75
N GLU A 132 14.24 9.56 -22.20
CA GLU A 132 13.37 10.47 -21.44
C GLU A 132 12.94 9.91 -20.09
N GLN A 133 12.68 8.58 -20.01
CA GLN A 133 12.38 7.90 -18.74
C GLN A 133 13.58 7.92 -17.80
N ASP A 134 14.79 7.65 -18.31
CA ASP A 134 16.04 7.64 -17.54
C ASP A 134 16.40 9.05 -17.04
N GLU A 135 16.20 10.09 -17.84
CA GLU A 135 16.35 11.51 -17.46
C GLU A 135 15.40 11.90 -16.34
N LEU A 136 14.13 11.58 -16.48
CA LEU A 136 13.11 11.85 -15.45
C LEU A 136 13.43 11.15 -14.14
N ALA A 137 13.80 9.87 -14.20
CA ALA A 137 14.15 9.10 -13.02
C ALA A 137 15.39 9.66 -12.31
N THR A 138 16.41 10.04 -13.09
CA THR A 138 17.63 10.68 -12.57
C THR A 138 17.31 11.99 -11.88
N ALA A 139 16.57 12.88 -12.53
CA ALA A 139 16.16 14.15 -11.97
C ALA A 139 15.32 13.97 -10.69
N SER A 140 14.40 12.99 -10.65
CA SER A 140 13.59 12.66 -9.48
C SER A 140 14.44 12.29 -8.27
N HIS A 141 15.42 11.39 -8.45
CA HIS A 141 16.34 10.99 -7.37
C HIS A 141 17.21 12.13 -6.87
N GLN A 142 17.78 12.93 -7.78
CA GLN A 142 18.63 14.07 -7.44
C GLN A 142 17.85 15.17 -6.73
N ASN A 143 16.64 15.48 -7.19
CA ASN A 143 15.77 16.46 -6.55
C ASN A 143 15.33 16.02 -5.15
N ALA A 144 15.00 14.74 -4.95
CA ALA A 144 14.65 14.22 -3.64
C ALA A 144 15.86 14.30 -2.67
N ALA A 145 17.06 13.91 -3.11
CA ALA A 145 18.26 14.03 -2.29
C ALA A 145 18.54 15.49 -1.90
N LYS A 146 18.45 16.42 -2.85
CA LYS A 146 18.62 17.86 -2.61
C LYS A 146 17.57 18.39 -1.64
N ALA A 147 16.31 17.95 -1.75
CA ALA A 147 15.24 18.37 -0.85
C ALA A 147 15.55 18.00 0.61
N PHE A 148 16.07 16.79 0.85
CA PHE A 148 16.53 16.37 2.17
C PHE A 148 17.72 17.22 2.67
N GLU A 149 18.69 17.53 1.81
CA GLU A 149 19.88 18.31 2.18
C GLU A 149 19.58 19.77 2.50
N THR A 150 18.56 20.33 1.85
CA THR A 150 18.21 21.75 1.99
C THR A 150 17.11 22.01 3.01
N GLY A 151 16.64 20.98 3.74
CA GLY A 151 15.58 21.12 4.76
C GLY A 151 14.16 21.28 4.21
N LEU A 152 13.94 21.02 2.92
CA LEU A 152 12.59 21.07 2.33
C LEU A 152 11.69 19.91 2.80
N MET A 153 12.26 18.93 3.53
CA MET A 153 11.57 17.76 4.07
C MET A 153 11.55 17.76 5.61
N ASP A 154 11.68 18.93 6.24
CA ASP A 154 11.74 19.06 7.71
C ASP A 154 10.37 18.82 8.38
N ASP A 155 9.29 18.75 7.61
CA ASP A 155 7.95 18.35 8.04
C ASP A 155 7.77 16.83 8.22
N ILE A 156 8.76 16.02 7.80
CA ILE A 156 8.75 14.57 8.02
C ILE A 156 9.02 14.26 9.50
N VAL A 157 7.99 13.71 10.16
CA VAL A 157 8.09 13.27 11.55
C VAL A 157 8.81 11.92 11.62
N PRO A 158 9.91 11.81 12.39
CA PRO A 158 10.59 10.52 12.57
C PRO A 158 9.69 9.48 13.23
N VAL A 159 9.59 8.30 12.63
CA VAL A 159 8.79 7.19 13.15
C VAL A 159 9.68 6.23 13.93
N GLN A 160 9.25 5.85 15.13
CA GLN A 160 9.93 4.88 15.98
C GLN A 160 9.16 3.56 15.98
N LEU A 161 9.77 2.50 15.46
CA LEU A 161 9.14 1.18 15.38
C LEU A 161 9.69 0.22 16.44
N PRO A 162 8.82 -0.55 17.12
CA PRO A 162 9.28 -1.61 18.01
C PRO A 162 10.04 -2.69 17.21
N PRO A 163 10.95 -3.49 17.84
CA PRO A 163 11.24 -3.46 19.27
C PRO A 163 12.30 -2.42 19.68
N ASN A 164 13.10 -1.90 18.75
CA ASN A 164 14.30 -1.12 19.06
C ASN A 164 14.03 0.38 19.15
N PHE A 165 12.89 0.86 18.67
CA PHE A 165 12.51 2.27 18.65
C PHE A 165 13.57 3.20 18.02
N THR A 166 14.33 2.68 17.05
CA THR A 166 15.28 3.48 16.29
C THR A 166 14.50 4.43 15.38
N PRO A 167 14.77 5.74 15.42
CA PRO A 167 14.06 6.70 14.57
C PRO A 167 14.34 6.47 13.09
N ILE A 168 13.28 6.42 12.29
CA ILE A 168 13.34 6.39 10.84
C ILE A 168 12.82 7.73 10.33
N SER A 169 13.69 8.53 9.74
CA SER A 169 13.39 9.89 9.28
C SER A 169 13.66 10.11 7.79
N LYS A 170 14.20 9.10 7.11
CA LYS A 170 14.57 9.22 5.69
C LYS A 170 14.10 8.02 4.90
N ASP A 171 13.72 8.25 3.65
CA ASP A 171 13.48 7.20 2.68
C ASP A 171 14.76 6.45 2.35
N ASN A 172 14.66 5.13 2.23
CA ASN A 172 15.76 4.26 1.85
C ASN A 172 15.88 4.06 0.32
N GLY A 173 14.94 4.59 -0.45
CA GLY A 173 14.87 4.47 -1.91
C GLY A 173 15.56 5.57 -2.69
N VAL A 174 15.87 6.71 -2.05
CA VAL A 174 16.49 7.87 -2.72
C VAL A 174 17.95 7.60 -3.02
N ARG A 175 18.35 7.84 -4.27
CA ARG A 175 19.73 7.64 -4.79
C ARG A 175 20.22 8.94 -5.45
N GLY A 176 20.71 9.87 -4.68
CA GLY A 176 21.20 11.17 -5.16
C GLY A 176 22.41 11.08 -6.12
N ASP A 177 23.11 9.94 -6.13
CA ASP A 177 24.20 9.65 -7.06
C ASP A 177 23.76 9.05 -8.41
N SER A 178 22.46 9.07 -8.69
CA SER A 178 21.89 8.59 -9.96
C SER A 178 22.35 9.45 -11.14
N THR A 179 22.65 8.80 -12.26
CA THR A 179 22.93 9.44 -13.55
C THR A 179 22.22 8.70 -14.67
N VAL A 180 22.00 9.36 -15.79
CA VAL A 180 21.33 8.77 -16.97
C VAL A 180 22.09 7.51 -17.44
N GLU A 181 23.43 7.53 -17.41
CA GLU A 181 24.26 6.40 -17.81
C GLU A 181 24.13 5.19 -16.84
N LYS A 182 23.89 5.44 -15.56
CA LYS A 182 23.58 4.38 -14.57
C LYS A 182 22.19 3.80 -14.82
N MET A 183 21.19 4.65 -15.08
CA MET A 183 19.83 4.23 -15.38
C MET A 183 19.74 3.40 -16.66
N ALA A 184 20.44 3.80 -17.72
CA ALA A 184 20.49 3.09 -18.99
C ALA A 184 20.99 1.63 -18.91
N LYS A 185 21.76 1.30 -17.85
CA LYS A 185 22.24 -0.06 -17.59
C LYS A 185 21.20 -0.97 -16.92
N LEU A 186 20.12 -0.42 -16.40
CA LEU A 186 19.06 -1.20 -15.78
C LEU A 186 18.26 -1.95 -16.85
N LYS A 187 17.85 -3.18 -16.52
CA LYS A 187 16.99 -3.94 -17.39
C LYS A 187 15.60 -3.30 -17.43
N PRO A 188 14.93 -3.29 -18.58
CA PRO A 188 13.53 -2.92 -18.68
C PRO A 188 12.66 -3.79 -17.76
N ALA A 189 11.56 -3.24 -17.24
CA ALA A 189 10.62 -3.93 -16.39
C ALA A 189 9.70 -4.90 -17.19
#